data_5ca2229d81f0731dadb16d4bbdf7b653
#
_entry.id   5ca2229d81f0731dadb16d4bbdf7b653
#
_cell.length_a   1.000
_cell.length_b   1.000
_cell.length_c   1.000
_cell.angle_alpha   90.00
_cell.angle_beta   90.00
_cell.angle_gamma   90.00
#
_symmetry.space_group_name_H-M   'P 1'
#
loop_
_entity.id
_entity.type
_entity.pdbx_description
1 polymer ?
#
loop_
_entity_poly.entity_id
_entity_poly.type
_entity_poly.pdbx_seq_one_letter_code
_entity_poly.pdbx_strand_id
1 'polypeptide(L)'
;MKALTVLVAEDDLLSRMVLERSVVQWGYHLASAVDGVAARELLETRSIDICIMDWEMPRMSGVEVCKWLRGSNLKNTPYVILVTSKDQPEDIQAGYEAGADDYITKPCDLKYLRRRIATVADKLQRQNACLEHARSQERAEITIAGLSPLDIYLSDLRLMRRKT
;
A
#
# COMPACT_ATOMS: atom_id res chain seq x y z
N MET A 1 -4.90 4.20 17.08
CA MET A 1 -4.92 3.73 15.68
C MET A 1 -3.50 3.80 15.13
N LYS A 2 -3.01 2.77 14.44
CA LYS A 2 -1.67 2.77 13.85
C LYS A 2 -1.65 3.74 12.67
N ALA A 3 -0.68 4.66 12.62
CA ALA A 3 -0.50 5.54 11.46
C ALA A 3 -0.13 4.70 10.24
N LEU A 4 -0.74 4.99 9.09
CA LEU A 4 -0.47 4.30 7.83
C LEU A 4 0.88 4.75 7.26
N THR A 5 1.53 3.84 6.54
CA THR A 5 2.81 4.11 5.86
C THR A 5 2.55 4.35 4.37
N VAL A 6 3.00 5.50 3.89
CA VAL A 6 2.92 5.91 2.49
C VAL A 6 4.31 5.85 1.87
N LEU A 7 4.46 5.10 0.79
CA LEU A 7 5.66 5.09 -0.05
C LEU A 7 5.51 6.17 -1.13
N VAL A 8 6.51 7.03 -1.24
CA VAL A 8 6.69 7.95 -2.37
C VAL A 8 7.85 7.46 -3.22
N ALA A 9 7.61 7.16 -4.49
CA ALA A 9 8.61 6.76 -5.46
C ALA A 9 8.60 7.74 -6.65
N GLU A 10 9.63 8.55 -6.77
CA GLU A 10 9.77 9.63 -7.75
C GLU A 10 11.26 9.89 -7.97
N ASP A 11 11.72 9.92 -9.20
CA ASP A 11 13.13 10.15 -9.52
C ASP A 11 13.52 11.63 -9.51
N ASP A 12 12.60 12.53 -9.90
CA ASP A 12 12.83 13.97 -9.80
C ASP A 12 12.89 14.42 -8.34
N LEU A 13 14.01 15.01 -7.97
CA LEU A 13 14.28 15.41 -6.59
C LEU A 13 13.25 16.42 -6.06
N LEU A 14 12.86 17.41 -6.86
CA LEU A 14 11.95 18.47 -6.41
C LEU A 14 10.53 17.94 -6.23
N SER A 15 10.05 17.18 -7.19
CA SER A 15 8.74 16.51 -7.12
C SER A 15 8.67 15.57 -5.92
N ARG A 16 9.72 14.77 -5.71
CA ARG A 16 9.81 13.86 -4.57
C ARG A 16 9.77 14.62 -3.23
N MET A 17 10.58 15.66 -3.06
CA MET A 17 10.59 16.47 -1.84
C MET A 17 9.23 17.09 -1.53
N VAL A 18 8.50 17.57 -2.53
CA VAL A 18 7.15 18.13 -2.38
C VAL A 18 6.17 17.06 -1.89
N LEU A 19 6.19 15.87 -2.49
CA LEU A 19 5.32 14.76 -2.09
C LEU A 19 5.66 14.24 -0.68
N GLU A 20 6.95 14.04 -0.39
CA GLU A 20 7.45 13.60 0.92
C GLU A 20 7.00 14.54 2.04
N ARG A 21 7.26 15.85 1.86
CA ARG A 21 6.83 16.87 2.83
C ARG A 21 5.32 16.86 3.03
N SER A 22 4.56 16.72 1.95
CA SER A 22 3.11 16.69 2.00
C SER A 22 2.60 15.49 2.78
N VAL A 23 3.12 14.29 2.51
CA VAL A 23 2.78 13.04 3.21
C VAL A 23 3.00 13.16 4.71
N VAL A 24 4.17 13.69 5.12
CA VAL A 24 4.49 13.91 6.54
C VAL A 24 3.55 14.94 7.17
N GLN A 25 3.28 16.06 6.49
CA GLN A 25 2.33 17.08 6.98
C GLN A 25 0.91 16.55 7.13
N TRP A 26 0.51 15.55 6.35
CA TRP A 26 -0.81 14.93 6.46
C TRP A 26 -0.89 13.88 7.57
N GLY A 27 0.23 13.61 8.27
CA GLY A 27 0.28 12.72 9.43
C GLY A 27 0.52 11.25 9.13
N TYR A 28 1.05 10.93 7.95
CA TYR A 28 1.42 9.56 7.56
C TYR A 28 2.90 9.28 7.81
N HIS A 29 3.24 8.02 8.03
CA HIS A 29 4.64 7.59 7.99
C HIS A 29 5.13 7.56 6.55
N LEU A 30 6.33 8.07 6.33
CA LEU A 30 6.95 8.15 5.02
C LEU A 30 7.95 7.02 4.80
N ALA A 31 7.85 6.37 3.64
CA ALA A 31 8.93 5.65 2.98
C ALA A 31 9.23 6.35 1.66
N SER A 32 10.50 6.41 1.24
CA SER A 32 10.90 7.14 0.03
C SER A 32 11.81 6.29 -0.83
N ALA A 33 11.59 6.33 -2.14
CA ALA A 33 12.38 5.67 -3.16
C ALA A 33 12.69 6.64 -4.30
N VAL A 34 13.89 6.52 -4.87
CA VAL A 34 14.36 7.36 -5.98
C VAL A 34 14.12 6.71 -7.35
N ASP A 35 13.66 5.48 -7.38
CA ASP A 35 13.35 4.70 -8.58
C ASP A 35 12.55 3.44 -8.25
N GLY A 36 12.14 2.71 -9.29
CA GLY A 36 11.30 1.53 -9.14
C GLY A 36 11.97 0.33 -8.45
N VAL A 37 13.29 0.19 -8.56
CA VAL A 37 14.02 -0.89 -7.88
C VAL A 37 14.04 -0.66 -6.38
N ALA A 38 14.38 0.57 -5.95
CA ALA A 38 14.33 0.96 -4.55
C ALA A 38 12.90 0.87 -3.98
N ALA A 39 11.89 1.25 -4.77
CA ALA A 39 10.49 1.10 -4.40
C ALA A 39 10.13 -0.37 -4.14
N ARG A 40 10.52 -1.26 -5.04
CA ARG A 40 10.32 -2.71 -4.90
C ARG A 40 10.97 -3.26 -3.64
N GLU A 41 12.23 -2.94 -3.37
CA GLU A 41 12.93 -3.37 -2.15
C GLU A 41 12.21 -2.95 -0.86
N LEU A 42 11.67 -1.72 -0.84
CA LEU A 42 10.87 -1.24 0.28
C LEU A 42 9.55 -2.01 0.42
N LEU A 43 8.90 -2.35 -0.68
CA LEU A 43 7.66 -3.15 -0.69
C LEU A 43 7.89 -4.59 -0.23
N GLU A 44 9.06 -5.17 -0.49
CA GLU A 44 9.44 -6.52 -0.03
C GLU A 44 9.76 -6.54 1.48
N THR A 45 10.35 -5.46 2.02
CA THR A 45 10.92 -5.43 3.37
C THR A 45 10.07 -4.69 4.40
N ARG A 46 9.12 -3.86 3.96
CA ARG A 46 8.28 -3.03 4.83
C ARG A 46 6.80 -3.23 4.55
N SER A 47 5.99 -3.06 5.59
CA SER A 47 4.53 -2.94 5.43
C SER A 47 4.19 -1.55 4.94
N ILE A 48 3.85 -1.43 3.67
CA ILE A 48 3.40 -0.21 3.01
C ILE A 48 1.89 -0.33 2.80
N ASP A 49 1.15 0.74 3.12
CA ASP A 49 -0.30 0.78 3.01
C ASP A 49 -0.75 1.49 1.71
N ILE A 50 -0.03 2.54 1.31
CA ILE A 50 -0.33 3.33 0.11
C ILE A 50 0.98 3.61 -0.63
N CYS A 51 0.98 3.51 -1.96
CA CYS A 51 2.08 3.91 -2.82
C CYS A 51 1.66 5.09 -3.69
N ILE A 52 2.50 6.13 -3.73
CA ILE A 52 2.44 7.21 -4.70
C ILE A 52 3.68 7.03 -5.57
N MET A 53 3.49 6.72 -6.86
CA MET A 53 4.62 6.39 -7.74
C MET A 53 4.53 7.17 -9.05
N ASP A 54 5.67 7.68 -9.52
CA ASP A 54 5.75 8.11 -10.91
C ASP A 54 5.75 6.89 -11.84
N TRP A 55 5.18 7.08 -13.01
CA TRP A 55 5.25 6.10 -14.09
C TRP A 55 6.67 5.93 -14.62
N GLU A 56 7.31 7.06 -14.93
CA GLU A 56 8.64 7.10 -15.56
C GLU A 56 9.71 7.23 -14.49
N MET A 57 10.34 6.13 -14.15
CA MET A 57 11.48 6.09 -13.25
C MET A 57 12.61 5.27 -13.87
N PRO A 58 13.88 5.58 -13.57
CA PRO A 58 15.00 4.79 -14.03
C PRO A 58 14.99 3.38 -13.45
N ARG A 59 15.67 2.46 -14.10
CA ARG A 59 15.88 1.05 -13.73
C ARG A 59 14.60 0.20 -13.76
N MET A 60 13.50 0.68 -13.24
CA MET A 60 12.19 0.02 -13.23
C MET A 60 11.09 1.08 -13.15
N SER A 61 10.19 1.10 -14.11
CA SER A 61 9.08 2.03 -14.16
C SER A 61 8.02 1.73 -13.10
N GLY A 62 7.20 2.74 -12.73
CA GLY A 62 6.09 2.53 -11.79
C GLY A 62 5.09 1.48 -12.25
N VAL A 63 4.85 1.38 -13.56
CA VAL A 63 3.98 0.36 -14.16
C VAL A 63 4.57 -1.05 -14.01
N GLU A 64 5.88 -1.21 -14.17
CA GLU A 64 6.55 -2.50 -13.93
C GLU A 64 6.49 -2.88 -12.46
N VAL A 65 6.66 -1.91 -11.55
CA VAL A 65 6.45 -2.14 -10.11
C VAL A 65 5.01 -2.59 -9.82
N CYS A 66 4.00 -1.95 -10.43
CA CYS A 66 2.60 -2.36 -10.30
C CYS A 66 2.38 -3.81 -10.74
N LYS A 67 2.84 -4.16 -11.95
CA LYS A 67 2.71 -5.53 -12.49
C LYS A 67 3.38 -6.56 -11.58
N TRP A 68 4.61 -6.28 -11.14
CA TRP A 68 5.31 -7.14 -10.19
C TRP A 68 4.54 -7.28 -8.88
N LEU A 69 4.03 -6.17 -8.33
CA LEU A 69 3.30 -6.14 -7.07
C LEU A 69 2.04 -7.03 -7.12
N ARG A 70 1.27 -6.97 -8.23
CA ARG A 70 0.04 -7.78 -8.40
C ARG A 70 0.34 -9.26 -8.64
N GLY A 71 1.51 -9.59 -9.21
CA GLY A 71 1.99 -10.96 -9.35
C GLY A 71 2.72 -11.52 -8.12
N SER A 72 2.99 -10.68 -7.12
CA SER A 72 3.71 -11.08 -5.92
C SER A 72 2.79 -11.72 -4.87
N ASN A 73 3.37 -12.58 -4.01
CA ASN A 73 2.68 -13.19 -2.87
C ASN A 73 2.84 -12.35 -1.58
N LEU A 74 2.89 -11.03 -1.69
CA LEU A 74 2.97 -10.17 -0.52
C LEU A 74 1.70 -10.27 0.32
N LYS A 75 1.85 -10.39 1.65
CA LYS A 75 0.72 -10.51 2.58
C LYS A 75 -0.21 -9.30 2.57
N ASN A 76 0.34 -8.12 2.33
CA ASN A 76 -0.40 -6.86 2.24
C ASN A 76 -0.04 -6.21 0.92
N THR A 77 -1.03 -6.04 0.05
CA THR A 77 -0.88 -5.32 -1.20
C THR A 77 -1.29 -3.87 -0.99
N PRO A 78 -0.41 -2.88 -1.14
CA PRO A 78 -0.74 -1.49 -0.93
C PRO A 78 -1.71 -0.97 -2.00
N TYR A 79 -2.41 0.11 -1.68
CA TYR A 79 -3.15 0.90 -2.64
C TYR A 79 -2.18 1.74 -3.47
N VAL A 80 -2.22 1.62 -4.79
CA VAL A 80 -1.25 2.24 -5.70
C VAL A 80 -1.89 3.40 -6.45
N ILE A 81 -1.30 4.60 -6.31
CA ILE A 81 -1.62 5.81 -7.05
C ILE A 81 -0.46 6.12 -8.00
N LEU A 82 -0.69 6.06 -9.31
CA LEU A 82 0.28 6.55 -10.28
C LEU A 82 0.12 8.06 -10.47
N VAL A 83 1.23 8.80 -10.37
CA VAL A 83 1.29 10.26 -10.58
C VAL A 83 2.27 10.52 -11.71
N THR A 84 1.80 10.91 -12.89
CA THR A 84 2.62 10.93 -14.11
C THR A 84 2.22 12.02 -15.09
N SER A 85 3.13 12.41 -15.98
CA SER A 85 2.88 13.35 -17.08
C SER A 85 2.09 12.74 -18.24
N LYS A 86 1.90 11.41 -18.26
CA LYS A 86 1.10 10.72 -19.27
C LYS A 86 -0.39 11.00 -19.06
N ASP A 87 -1.07 11.52 -20.04
CA ASP A 87 -2.46 11.96 -19.95
C ASP A 87 -3.37 11.38 -21.04
N GLN A 88 -2.80 10.58 -21.96
CA GLN A 88 -3.58 9.97 -23.02
C GLN A 88 -4.45 8.83 -22.46
N PRO A 89 -5.67 8.63 -23.02
CA PRO A 89 -6.58 7.57 -22.58
C PRO A 89 -5.94 6.18 -22.56
N GLU A 90 -5.08 5.89 -23.54
CA GLU A 90 -4.36 4.63 -23.69
C GLU A 90 -3.35 4.42 -22.54
N ASP A 91 -2.66 5.48 -22.13
CA ASP A 91 -1.73 5.44 -21.00
C ASP A 91 -2.49 5.20 -19.67
N ILE A 92 -3.61 5.91 -19.48
CA ILE A 92 -4.46 5.76 -18.31
C ILE A 92 -4.97 4.32 -18.22
N GLN A 93 -5.47 3.77 -19.32
CA GLN A 93 -5.92 2.39 -19.40
C GLN A 93 -4.78 1.42 -19.06
N ALA A 94 -3.61 1.59 -19.65
CA ALA A 94 -2.43 0.77 -19.40
C ALA A 94 -1.98 0.80 -17.92
N GLY A 95 -2.11 1.95 -17.25
CA GLY A 95 -1.85 2.09 -15.82
C GLY A 95 -2.78 1.24 -14.96
N TYR A 96 -4.09 1.29 -15.23
CA TYR A 96 -5.07 0.45 -14.53
C TYR A 96 -4.90 -1.04 -14.86
N GLU A 97 -4.63 -1.41 -16.12
CA GLU A 97 -4.35 -2.79 -16.52
C GLU A 97 -3.08 -3.35 -15.85
N ALA A 98 -2.11 -2.51 -15.57
CA ALA A 98 -0.92 -2.88 -14.81
C ALA A 98 -1.21 -3.12 -13.32
N GLY A 99 -2.39 -2.71 -12.83
CA GLY A 99 -2.83 -2.92 -11.47
C GLY A 99 -2.73 -1.69 -10.56
N ALA A 100 -2.60 -0.47 -11.11
CA ALA A 100 -2.80 0.74 -10.33
C ALA A 100 -4.26 0.84 -9.87
N ASP A 101 -4.47 1.33 -8.65
CA ASP A 101 -5.80 1.55 -8.09
C ASP A 101 -6.31 2.95 -8.41
N ASP A 102 -5.40 3.88 -8.72
CA ASP A 102 -5.72 5.26 -9.06
C ASP A 102 -4.66 5.88 -9.97
N TYR A 103 -5.05 6.95 -10.65
CA TYR A 103 -4.21 7.63 -11.63
C TYR A 103 -4.39 9.15 -11.53
N ILE A 104 -3.28 9.88 -11.43
CA ILE A 104 -3.29 11.34 -11.31
C ILE A 104 -2.28 11.91 -12.32
N THR A 105 -2.74 12.81 -13.20
CA THR A 105 -1.86 13.48 -14.15
C THR A 105 -1.11 14.65 -13.50
N LYS A 106 0.16 14.82 -13.86
CA LYS A 106 0.96 16.01 -13.49
C LYS A 106 0.51 17.23 -14.33
N PRO A 107 0.46 18.45 -13.75
CA PRO A 107 0.89 18.81 -12.40
C PRO A 107 -0.06 18.28 -11.33
N CYS A 108 0.49 17.62 -10.32
CA CYS A 108 -0.30 17.00 -9.26
C CYS A 108 -0.96 18.05 -8.35
N ASP A 109 -2.29 18.10 -8.35
CA ASP A 109 -3.03 18.88 -7.35
C ASP A 109 -2.92 18.19 -5.97
N LEU A 110 -2.11 18.76 -5.10
CA LEU A 110 -1.88 18.23 -3.74
C LEU A 110 -3.15 18.20 -2.88
N LYS A 111 -4.12 19.08 -3.13
CA LYS A 111 -5.41 19.05 -2.41
C LYS A 111 -6.25 17.86 -2.86
N TYR A 112 -6.23 17.57 -4.14
CA TYR A 112 -6.89 16.39 -4.70
C TYR A 112 -6.22 15.11 -4.21
N LEU A 113 -4.88 15.01 -4.31
CA LEU A 113 -4.12 13.87 -3.83
C LEU A 113 -4.38 13.61 -2.33
N ARG A 114 -4.36 14.65 -1.50
CA ARG A 114 -4.67 14.55 -0.06
C ARG A 114 -6.05 13.94 0.19
N ARG A 115 -7.07 14.38 -0.54
CA ARG A 115 -8.43 13.84 -0.40
C ARG A 115 -8.49 12.36 -0.80
N ARG A 116 -7.81 11.99 -1.88
CA ARG A 116 -7.74 10.59 -2.33
C ARG A 116 -7.08 9.71 -1.27
N ILE A 117 -5.91 10.11 -0.79
CA ILE A 117 -5.21 9.39 0.28
C ILE A 117 -6.06 9.27 1.55
N ALA A 118 -6.71 10.34 1.98
CA ALA A 118 -7.57 10.33 3.17
C ALA A 118 -8.75 9.36 3.02
N THR A 119 -9.39 9.31 1.85
CA THR A 119 -10.47 8.36 1.56
C THR A 119 -9.99 6.90 1.62
N VAL A 120 -8.82 6.63 1.03
CA VAL A 120 -8.20 5.30 1.06
C VAL A 120 -7.78 4.92 2.48
N ALA A 121 -7.17 5.85 3.21
CA ALA A 121 -6.74 5.66 4.59
C ALA A 121 -7.91 5.29 5.51
N ASP A 122 -9.04 5.99 5.40
CA ASP A 122 -10.26 5.69 6.16
C ASP A 122 -10.80 4.29 5.84
N LYS A 123 -10.83 3.91 4.55
CA LYS A 123 -11.23 2.56 4.13
C LYS A 123 -10.32 1.48 4.73
N LEU A 124 -9.00 1.65 4.63
CA LEU A 124 -8.02 0.69 5.15
C LEU A 124 -8.10 0.57 6.68
N GLN A 125 -8.29 1.68 7.38
CA GLN A 125 -8.45 1.68 8.84
C GLN A 125 -9.71 0.94 9.29
N ARG A 126 -10.83 1.12 8.60
CA ARG A 126 -12.08 0.39 8.88
C ARG A 126 -11.93 -1.11 8.62
N GLN A 127 -11.26 -1.50 7.55
CA GLN A 127 -10.99 -2.91 7.25
C GLN A 127 -10.11 -3.55 8.32
N ASN A 128 -9.05 -2.87 8.74
CA ASN A 128 -8.17 -3.35 9.81
C ASN A 128 -8.90 -3.48 11.16
N ALA A 129 -9.73 -2.50 11.52
CA ALA A 129 -10.53 -2.55 12.75
C ALA A 129 -11.52 -3.72 12.74
N CYS A 130 -12.17 -3.99 11.61
CA CYS A 130 -13.07 -5.13 11.45
C CYS A 130 -12.33 -6.47 11.60
N LEU A 131 -11.14 -6.61 11.00
CA LEU A 131 -10.31 -7.82 11.12
C LEU A 131 -9.81 -8.03 12.55
N GLU A 132 -9.40 -6.97 13.24
CA GLU A 132 -8.97 -7.04 14.65
C GLU A 132 -10.13 -7.46 15.56
N HIS A 133 -11.33 -6.92 15.31
CA HIS A 133 -12.52 -7.29 16.07
C HIS A 133 -12.89 -8.76 15.87
N ALA A 134 -12.90 -9.25 14.63
CA ALA A 134 -13.15 -10.65 14.33
C ALA A 134 -12.13 -11.59 14.98
N ARG A 135 -10.84 -11.26 14.93
CA ARG A 135 -9.78 -12.02 15.62
C ARG A 135 -9.93 -12.02 17.14
N SER A 136 -10.38 -10.91 17.71
CA SER A 136 -10.62 -10.80 19.15
C SER A 136 -11.80 -11.65 19.61
N GLN A 137 -12.86 -11.71 18.81
CA GLN A 137 -14.02 -12.58 19.06
C GLN A 137 -13.63 -14.06 18.97
N GLU A 138 -12.91 -14.47 17.93
CA GLU A 138 -12.43 -15.84 17.76
C GLU A 138 -11.53 -16.28 18.94
N ARG A 139 -10.62 -15.40 19.39
CA ARG A 139 -9.80 -15.66 20.58
C ARG A 139 -10.63 -15.80 21.86
N ALA A 140 -11.65 -14.97 22.03
CA ALA A 140 -12.54 -15.05 23.20
C ALA A 140 -13.35 -16.36 23.20
N GLU A 141 -13.87 -16.80 22.06
CA GLU A 141 -14.59 -18.07 21.92
C GLU A 141 -13.69 -19.27 22.22
N ILE A 142 -12.44 -19.28 21.75
CA ILE A 142 -11.44 -20.31 22.02
C ILE A 142 -11.12 -20.35 23.52
N THR A 143 -11.02 -19.18 24.18
CA THR A 143 -10.76 -19.09 25.62
C THR A 143 -11.96 -19.62 26.45
N ILE A 144 -13.18 -19.33 26.05
CA ILE A 144 -14.41 -19.82 26.68
C ILE A 144 -14.54 -21.34 26.52
N ALA A 145 -14.06 -21.92 25.42
CA ALA A 145 -14.02 -23.35 25.18
C ALA A 145 -13.00 -24.12 26.04
N GLY A 146 -12.25 -23.43 26.91
CA GLY A 146 -11.30 -24.04 27.83
C GLY A 146 -10.02 -24.59 27.19
N LEU A 147 -9.68 -24.10 26.01
CA LEU A 147 -8.47 -24.51 25.30
C LEU A 147 -7.22 -23.82 25.88
N SER A 148 -6.12 -24.57 25.99
CA SER A 148 -4.86 -24.04 26.49
C SER A 148 -4.21 -23.05 25.51
N PRO A 149 -3.28 -22.18 25.96
CA PRO A 149 -2.50 -21.32 25.04
C PRO A 149 -1.79 -22.10 23.93
N LEU A 150 -1.44 -23.36 24.18
CA LEU A 150 -0.82 -24.24 23.19
C LEU A 150 -1.83 -24.67 22.09
N ASP A 151 -3.08 -24.93 22.47
CA ASP A 151 -4.14 -25.30 21.50
C ASP A 151 -4.48 -24.13 20.60
N ILE A 152 -4.45 -22.90 21.14
CA ILE A 152 -4.61 -21.65 20.36
C ILE A 152 -3.49 -21.52 19.34
N TYR A 153 -2.22 -21.71 19.75
CA TYR A 153 -1.07 -21.64 18.87
C TYR A 153 -1.12 -22.70 17.77
N LEU A 154 -1.53 -23.91 18.08
CA LEU A 154 -1.66 -25.01 17.11
C LEU A 154 -2.82 -24.80 16.13
N SER A 155 -3.91 -24.13 16.55
CA SER A 155 -5.02 -23.78 15.68
C SER A 155 -4.61 -22.72 14.66
N ASP A 156 -3.86 -21.70 15.06
CA ASP A 156 -3.30 -20.66 14.18
C ASP A 156 -2.36 -21.26 13.11
N LEU A 157 -1.52 -22.23 13.50
CA LEU A 157 -0.65 -22.95 12.58
C LEU A 157 -1.44 -23.80 11.54
N ARG A 158 -2.57 -24.40 11.93
CA ARG A 158 -3.44 -25.17 11.03
C ARG A 158 -4.16 -24.27 10.02
N LEU A 159 -4.59 -23.08 10.43
CA LEU A 159 -5.21 -22.09 9.55
C LEU A 159 -4.23 -21.54 8.51
N MET A 160 -2.96 -21.35 8.89
CA MET A 160 -1.91 -20.92 7.96
C MET A 160 -1.58 -21.99 6.89
N ARG A 161 -1.67 -23.29 7.23
CA ARG A 161 -1.41 -24.40 6.27
C ARG A 161 -2.55 -24.68 5.30
N ARG A 162 -3.76 -24.15 5.51
CA ARG A 162 -4.90 -24.32 4.58
C ARG A 162 -4.95 -23.24 3.49
N LYS A 163 -4.06 -22.26 3.51
CA LYS A 163 -3.98 -21.15 2.53
C LYS A 163 -2.77 -21.27 1.58
N THR A 164 -2.09 -22.40 1.58
CA THR A 164 -1.12 -22.86 0.57
C THR A 164 -1.75 -24.04 -0.17
#